data_b338839bd30591736ac00c89847ffdde
#
_entry.id   b338839bd30591736ac00c89847ffdde
#
_cell.length_a   1.000
_cell.length_b   1.000
_cell.length_c   1.000
_cell.angle_alpha   90.00
_cell.angle_beta   90.00
_cell.angle_gamma   90.00
#
_symmetry.space_group_name_H-M   'P 1'
#
loop_
_entity.id
_entity.type
_entity.pdbx_description
1 polymer ?
#
loop_
_entity_poly.entity_id
_entity_poly.type
_entity_poly.pdbx_seq_one_letter_code
_entity_poly.pdbx_strand_id
1 'polypeptide(L)'
;ARKIRIGNKLYFGENDELVAEVIDNTTSRGRTLRFLFDGTHEEFKKTITDLGNTPLPVEIQRPVEPEDAENYQTVFAKCEGAVAAPTAGMHFSKSLMKHLELRDVQFAELTLHTGVGNFRDIEVEDLTKHKTDSEEMEITQETCDIINTAKAQRNKIFAVGTT
;
A
#
# COMPACT_ATOMS: atom_id res chain seq x y z
N ALA A 1 -13.57 7.00 13.20
CA ALA A 1 -14.50 5.93 12.77
C ALA A 1 -15.53 5.50 13.82
N ARG A 2 -15.38 5.83 15.12
CA ARG A 2 -16.35 5.39 16.18
C ARG A 2 -17.80 5.86 15.95
N LYS A 3 -18.02 6.94 15.19
CA LYS A 3 -19.37 7.49 14.90
C LYS A 3 -20.01 6.90 13.63
N ILE A 4 -19.24 6.20 12.80
CA ILE A 4 -19.70 5.64 11.53
C ILE A 4 -20.21 4.22 11.77
N ARG A 5 -21.48 3.96 11.44
CA ARG A 5 -22.20 2.70 11.66
C ARG A 5 -22.61 2.08 10.33
N ILE A 6 -22.87 0.76 10.35
CA ILE A 6 -23.49 0.05 9.22
C ILE A 6 -24.80 0.75 8.84
N GLY A 7 -25.03 0.92 7.54
CA GLY A 7 -26.17 1.66 6.95
C GLY A 7 -25.93 3.16 6.79
N ASN A 8 -24.83 3.73 7.35
CA ASN A 8 -24.52 5.13 7.07
C ASN A 8 -24.05 5.29 5.62
N LYS A 9 -24.41 6.42 5.01
CA LYS A 9 -23.86 6.85 3.73
C LYS A 9 -22.71 7.83 3.97
N LEU A 10 -21.66 7.69 3.19
CA LEU A 10 -20.51 8.57 3.13
C LEU A 10 -20.49 9.24 1.77
N TYR A 11 -20.22 10.52 1.76
CA TYR A 11 -20.21 11.37 0.58
C TYR A 11 -18.79 11.89 0.37
N PHE A 12 -18.30 11.83 -0.86
CA PHE A 12 -16.95 12.19 -1.24
C PHE A 12 -17.01 13.22 -2.37
N GLY A 13 -16.03 14.16 -2.32
CA GLY A 13 -15.98 15.30 -3.23
C GLY A 13 -16.79 16.49 -2.72
N GLU A 14 -16.62 17.64 -3.35
CA GLU A 14 -17.29 18.89 -2.95
C GLU A 14 -18.79 18.90 -3.30
N ASN A 15 -19.17 18.15 -4.34
CA ASN A 15 -20.53 18.06 -4.84
C ASN A 15 -21.12 16.64 -4.73
N ASP A 16 -20.63 15.84 -3.77
CA ASP A 16 -21.06 14.45 -3.56
C ASP A 16 -20.86 13.56 -4.81
N GLU A 17 -19.76 13.75 -5.53
CA GLU A 17 -19.45 13.05 -6.79
C GLU A 17 -19.38 11.53 -6.61
N LEU A 18 -19.12 11.07 -5.40
CA LEU A 18 -19.08 9.65 -5.08
C LEU A 18 -19.76 9.39 -3.74
N VAL A 19 -20.63 8.39 -3.70
CA VAL A 19 -21.36 7.99 -2.50
C VAL A 19 -21.07 6.54 -2.16
N ALA A 20 -20.85 6.24 -0.89
CA ALA A 20 -20.71 4.86 -0.42
C ALA A 20 -21.60 4.58 0.79
N GLU A 21 -22.10 3.36 0.87
CA GLU A 21 -22.81 2.83 2.03
C GLU A 21 -21.90 1.94 2.86
N VAL A 22 -21.90 2.11 4.16
CA VAL A 22 -21.20 1.22 5.09
C VAL A 22 -21.99 -0.07 5.22
N ILE A 23 -21.43 -1.19 4.74
CA ILE A 23 -22.11 -2.48 4.73
C ILE A 23 -21.61 -3.43 5.81
N ASP A 24 -20.38 -3.24 6.31
CA ASP A 24 -19.80 -4.10 7.34
C ASP A 24 -18.68 -3.39 8.12
N ASN A 25 -18.26 -4.01 9.22
CA ASN A 25 -17.09 -3.62 10.00
C ASN A 25 -15.94 -4.59 9.71
N THR A 26 -14.75 -4.07 9.48
CA THR A 26 -13.56 -4.93 9.40
C THR A 26 -13.03 -5.28 10.80
N THR A 27 -12.28 -6.37 10.90
CA THR A 27 -11.61 -6.80 12.14
C THR A 27 -10.61 -5.76 12.65
N SER A 28 -10.06 -4.96 11.74
CA SER A 28 -9.08 -3.90 11.97
C SER A 28 -9.69 -2.53 12.29
N ARG A 29 -10.93 -2.48 12.82
CA ARG A 29 -11.68 -1.25 13.12
C ARG A 29 -12.00 -0.36 11.92
N GLY A 30 -11.83 -0.86 10.70
CA GLY A 30 -12.23 -0.23 9.46
C GLY A 30 -13.73 -0.40 9.19
N ARG A 31 -14.12 -0.02 7.99
CA ARG A 31 -15.49 -0.20 7.46
C ARG A 31 -15.40 -0.75 6.06
N THR A 32 -16.24 -1.71 5.75
CA THR A 32 -16.44 -2.16 4.37
C THR A 32 -17.47 -1.24 3.73
N LEU A 33 -17.10 -0.66 2.60
CA LEU A 33 -17.92 0.28 1.87
C LEU A 33 -18.43 -0.36 0.58
N ARG A 34 -19.69 -0.14 0.28
CA ARG A 34 -20.29 -0.39 -1.03
C ARG A 34 -20.51 0.93 -1.73
N PHE A 35 -19.77 1.18 -2.78
CA PHE A 35 -19.95 2.38 -3.58
C PHE A 35 -21.23 2.30 -4.40
N LEU A 36 -22.00 3.38 -4.37
CA LEU A 36 -23.23 3.57 -5.14
C LEU A 36 -22.85 4.44 -6.34
N PHE A 37 -22.45 3.78 -7.42
CA PHE A 37 -21.98 4.43 -8.63
C PHE A 37 -22.71 3.86 -9.84
N ASP A 38 -23.23 4.75 -10.68
CA ASP A 38 -23.93 4.40 -11.91
C ASP A 38 -23.04 4.72 -13.10
N GLY A 39 -22.23 3.74 -13.50
CA GLY A 39 -21.26 3.88 -14.58
C GLY A 39 -20.41 2.63 -14.74
N THR A 40 -19.46 2.69 -15.65
CA THR A 40 -18.49 1.62 -15.89
C THR A 40 -17.43 1.54 -14.79
N HIS A 41 -16.74 0.42 -14.71
CA HIS A 41 -15.62 0.25 -13.77
C HIS A 41 -14.50 1.27 -14.03
N GLU A 42 -14.25 1.60 -15.29
CA GLU A 42 -13.22 2.58 -15.67
C GLU A 42 -13.57 3.99 -15.23
N GLU A 43 -14.83 4.40 -15.39
CA GLU A 43 -15.33 5.69 -14.90
C GLU A 43 -15.28 5.77 -13.38
N PHE A 44 -15.64 4.69 -12.69
CA PHE A 44 -15.53 4.59 -11.25
C PHE A 44 -14.08 4.75 -10.78
N LYS A 45 -13.14 4.02 -11.40
CA LYS A 45 -11.72 4.10 -11.11
C LYS A 45 -11.18 5.51 -11.34
N LYS A 46 -11.57 6.15 -12.44
CA LYS A 46 -11.22 7.53 -12.71
C LYS A 46 -11.73 8.48 -11.62
N THR A 47 -13.00 8.36 -11.23
CA THR A 47 -13.61 9.19 -10.18
C THR A 47 -12.87 9.05 -8.85
N ILE A 48 -12.52 7.82 -8.44
CA ILE A 48 -11.73 7.60 -7.23
C ILE A 48 -10.34 8.25 -7.33
N THR A 49 -9.70 8.14 -8.49
CA THR A 49 -8.37 8.73 -8.71
C THR A 49 -8.42 10.26 -8.67
N ASP A 50 -9.43 10.84 -9.29
CA ASP A 50 -9.61 12.31 -9.35
C ASP A 50 -9.95 12.90 -7.96
N LEU A 51 -10.69 12.17 -7.13
CA LEU A 51 -11.05 12.58 -5.77
C LEU A 51 -9.98 12.23 -4.73
N GLY A 52 -9.11 11.27 -5.04
CA GLY A 52 -8.10 10.75 -4.14
C GLY A 52 -6.92 11.70 -3.94
N ASN A 53 -6.29 11.58 -2.79
CA ASN A 53 -5.02 12.23 -2.50
C ASN A 53 -3.99 11.18 -2.11
N THR A 54 -2.70 11.45 -2.38
CA THR A 54 -1.61 10.61 -1.92
C THR A 54 -1.61 10.57 -0.39
N PRO A 55 -1.71 9.39 0.25
CA PRO A 55 -1.64 9.29 1.70
C PRO A 55 -0.21 9.58 2.16
N LEU A 56 -0.03 10.68 2.88
CA LEU A 56 1.24 11.03 3.51
C LEU A 56 1.22 10.62 5.00
N PRO A 57 2.38 10.22 5.57
CA PRO A 57 2.53 10.05 7.01
C PRO A 57 2.14 11.32 7.78
N VAL A 58 1.59 11.12 8.99
CA VAL A 58 1.10 12.21 9.83
C VAL A 58 2.21 13.18 10.27
N GLU A 59 3.46 12.75 10.21
CA GLU A 59 4.65 13.55 10.50
C GLU A 59 4.90 14.63 9.44
N ILE A 60 4.37 14.43 8.22
CA ILE A 60 4.44 15.42 7.14
C ILE A 60 3.29 16.41 7.30
N GLN A 61 3.57 17.49 8.04
CA GLN A 61 2.56 18.50 8.38
C GLN A 61 2.42 19.59 7.31
N ARG A 62 2.11 19.20 6.10
CA ARG A 62 1.76 20.09 4.99
C ARG A 62 0.66 19.47 4.12
N PRO A 63 -0.06 20.26 3.31
CA PRO A 63 -0.96 19.73 2.30
C PRO A 63 -0.24 18.82 1.31
N VAL A 64 -0.99 17.88 0.71
CA VAL A 64 -0.50 17.04 -0.38
C VAL A 64 -0.24 17.89 -1.62
N GLU A 65 0.88 17.65 -2.27
CA GLU A 65 1.29 18.30 -3.51
C GLU A 65 1.24 17.28 -4.67
N PRO A 66 1.09 17.73 -5.94
CA PRO A 66 1.00 16.80 -7.07
C PRO A 66 2.20 15.87 -7.20
N GLU A 67 3.39 16.35 -6.85
CA GLU A 67 4.65 15.59 -6.91
C GLU A 67 4.71 14.46 -5.88
N ASP A 68 3.87 14.49 -4.84
CA ASP A 68 3.84 13.44 -3.82
C ASP A 68 3.39 12.10 -4.39
N ALA A 69 2.59 12.10 -5.43
CA ALA A 69 2.16 10.87 -6.10
C ALA A 69 3.34 10.08 -6.67
N GLU A 70 4.38 10.77 -7.13
CA GLU A 70 5.61 10.16 -7.63
C GLU A 70 6.65 9.98 -6.52
N ASN A 71 6.84 11.01 -5.69
CA ASN A 71 7.85 11.02 -4.64
C ASN A 71 7.56 10.03 -3.51
N TYR A 72 6.27 9.73 -3.26
CA TYR A 72 5.85 8.80 -2.21
C TYR A 72 5.51 7.41 -2.76
N GLN A 73 6.24 6.98 -3.78
CA GLN A 73 6.13 5.66 -4.38
C GLN A 73 7.51 5.08 -4.69
N THR A 74 7.61 3.76 -4.73
CA THR A 74 8.86 3.08 -5.11
C THR A 74 8.99 3.00 -6.63
N VAL A 75 10.23 2.99 -7.12
CA VAL A 75 10.52 2.85 -8.57
C VAL A 75 10.10 1.50 -9.15
N PHE A 76 9.81 0.52 -8.31
CA PHE A 76 9.41 -0.84 -8.69
C PHE A 76 7.93 -1.15 -8.43
N ALA A 77 7.11 -0.18 -8.04
CA ALA A 77 5.66 -0.36 -7.94
C ALA A 77 5.05 -0.66 -9.32
N LYS A 78 4.31 -1.76 -9.42
CA LYS A 78 3.69 -2.23 -10.68
C LYS A 78 2.20 -2.53 -10.54
N CYS A 79 1.80 -3.11 -9.40
CA CYS A 79 0.44 -3.57 -9.15
C CYS A 79 -0.27 -2.62 -8.20
N GLU A 80 -1.47 -2.18 -8.59
CA GLU A 80 -2.33 -1.36 -7.74
C GLU A 80 -2.94 -2.21 -6.62
N GLY A 81 -3.17 -1.62 -5.44
CA GLY A 81 -3.82 -2.29 -4.30
C GLY A 81 -3.23 -1.91 -2.94
N ALA A 82 -2.03 -1.34 -2.88
CA ALA A 82 -1.44 -0.84 -1.65
C ALA A 82 -2.01 0.53 -1.26
N VAL A 83 -2.11 0.78 0.03
CA VAL A 83 -2.51 2.08 0.60
C VAL A 83 -1.28 2.89 1.04
N ALA A 84 -0.21 2.21 1.46
CA ALA A 84 1.02 2.83 1.91
C ALA A 84 2.19 2.42 1.03
N ALA A 85 3.13 3.35 0.80
CA ALA A 85 4.39 3.02 0.14
C ALA A 85 5.37 2.37 1.13
N PRO A 86 6.12 1.32 0.73
CA PRO A 86 7.18 0.74 1.55
C PRO A 86 8.38 1.69 1.56
N THR A 87 8.48 2.53 2.58
CA THR A 87 9.44 3.65 2.66
C THR A 87 10.90 3.24 2.49
N ALA A 88 11.31 2.06 2.96
CA ALA A 88 12.64 1.53 2.72
C ALA A 88 12.96 1.36 1.22
N GLY A 89 11.96 0.95 0.43
CA GLY A 89 12.06 0.81 -1.02
C GLY A 89 12.22 2.13 -1.76
N MET A 90 11.74 3.24 -1.20
CA MET A 90 11.85 4.58 -1.80
C MET A 90 13.29 5.08 -1.89
N HIS A 91 14.21 4.49 -1.13
CA HIS A 91 15.65 4.80 -1.23
C HIS A 91 16.30 4.22 -2.49
N PHE A 92 15.62 3.33 -3.22
CA PHE A 92 16.11 2.77 -4.47
C PHE A 92 15.74 3.68 -5.63
N SER A 93 16.75 4.08 -6.40
CA SER A 93 16.56 4.76 -7.69
C SER A 93 16.84 3.78 -8.84
N LYS A 94 16.31 4.08 -10.03
CA LYS A 94 16.61 3.33 -11.26
C LYS A 94 18.12 3.25 -11.52
N SER A 95 18.84 4.33 -11.23
CA SER A 95 20.32 4.37 -11.37
C SER A 95 20.99 3.44 -10.39
N LEU A 96 20.57 3.42 -9.10
CA LEU A 96 21.13 2.51 -8.11
C LEU A 96 20.88 1.05 -8.50
N MET A 97 19.66 0.70 -8.91
CA MET A 97 19.32 -0.65 -9.36
C MET A 97 20.23 -1.08 -10.51
N LYS A 98 20.42 -0.19 -11.52
CA LYS A 98 21.33 -0.46 -12.64
C LYS A 98 22.77 -0.67 -12.21
N HIS A 99 23.29 0.12 -11.27
CA HIS A 99 24.63 -0.07 -10.74
C HIS A 99 24.81 -1.40 -10.00
N LEU A 100 23.76 -1.86 -9.30
CA LEU A 100 23.77 -3.16 -8.61
C LEU A 100 23.75 -4.32 -9.61
N GLU A 101 22.92 -4.24 -10.66
CA GLU A 101 22.90 -5.23 -11.76
C GLU A 101 24.28 -5.38 -12.41
N LEU A 102 24.97 -4.25 -12.68
CA LEU A 102 26.33 -4.26 -13.26
C LEU A 102 27.39 -4.88 -12.32
N ARG A 103 27.05 -5.13 -11.07
CA ARG A 103 27.85 -5.83 -10.06
C ARG A 103 27.34 -7.24 -9.77
N ASP A 104 26.58 -7.81 -10.70
CA ASP A 104 26.02 -9.17 -10.62
C ASP A 104 25.06 -9.37 -9.44
N VAL A 105 24.41 -8.30 -8.95
CA VAL A 105 23.32 -8.41 -7.98
C VAL A 105 22.04 -8.76 -8.73
N GLN A 106 21.45 -9.90 -8.41
CA GLN A 106 20.15 -10.31 -8.94
C GLN A 106 19.03 -9.67 -8.13
N PHE A 107 17.96 -9.25 -8.83
CA PHE A 107 16.73 -8.81 -8.23
C PHE A 107 15.66 -9.90 -8.38
N ALA A 108 14.95 -10.15 -7.31
CA ALA A 108 13.78 -11.03 -7.29
C ALA A 108 12.61 -10.23 -6.71
N GLU A 109 11.51 -10.17 -7.44
CA GLU A 109 10.37 -9.32 -7.12
C GLU A 109 9.26 -10.15 -6.47
N LEU A 110 8.58 -9.57 -5.50
CA LEU A 110 7.30 -10.05 -5.00
C LEU A 110 6.33 -8.86 -4.92
N THR A 111 5.04 -9.12 -5.02
CA THR A 111 4.02 -8.10 -4.83
C THR A 111 3.53 -8.16 -3.39
N LEU A 112 3.52 -7.00 -2.73
CA LEU A 112 2.98 -6.83 -1.39
C LEU A 112 2.04 -5.62 -1.39
N HIS A 113 0.80 -5.83 -0.97
CA HIS A 113 -0.19 -4.77 -0.81
C HIS A 113 -0.18 -4.27 0.63
N THR A 114 0.65 -3.26 0.89
CA THR A 114 0.75 -2.65 2.22
C THR A 114 -0.54 -1.91 2.58
N GLY A 115 -1.08 -2.25 3.74
CA GLY A 115 -2.36 -1.75 4.23
C GLY A 115 -2.25 -0.49 5.10
N VAL A 116 -3.39 -0.05 5.62
CA VAL A 116 -3.51 1.11 6.53
C VAL A 116 -2.85 0.89 7.89
N GLY A 117 -2.46 -0.35 8.22
CA GLY A 117 -1.79 -0.68 9.47
C GLY A 117 -0.50 0.10 9.70
N ASN A 118 0.22 0.46 8.62
CA ASN A 118 1.45 1.24 8.67
C ASN A 118 1.26 2.69 9.15
N PHE A 119 0.03 3.19 9.14
CA PHE A 119 -0.32 4.53 9.61
C PHE A 119 -0.95 4.52 11.02
N ARG A 120 -0.92 3.37 11.72
CA ARG A 120 -1.52 3.24 13.04
C ARG A 120 -0.47 3.28 14.13
N ASP A 121 -0.76 4.07 15.14
CA ASP A 121 0.02 4.07 16.38
C ASP A 121 -0.14 2.74 17.13
N ILE A 122 0.90 2.38 17.86
CA ILE A 122 0.86 1.27 18.80
C ILE A 122 0.16 1.77 20.07
N GLU A 123 -1.12 1.39 20.25
CA GLU A 123 -1.98 1.85 21.35
C GLU A 123 -1.88 0.95 22.61
N VAL A 124 -0.96 -0.01 22.65
CA VAL A 124 -0.83 -0.98 23.76
C VAL A 124 0.50 -0.79 24.50
N GLU A 125 0.48 -0.84 25.82
CA GLU A 125 1.69 -0.81 26.66
C GLU A 125 2.51 -2.10 26.52
N ASP A 126 1.83 -3.24 26.38
CA ASP A 126 2.43 -4.55 26.21
C ASP A 126 2.41 -4.93 24.71
N LEU A 127 3.58 -4.87 24.07
CA LEU A 127 3.73 -5.14 22.64
C LEU A 127 3.26 -6.54 22.22
N THR A 128 3.25 -7.52 23.14
CA THR A 128 2.75 -8.87 22.85
C THR A 128 1.24 -8.89 22.59
N LYS A 129 0.52 -7.85 22.97
CA LYS A 129 -0.91 -7.66 22.74
C LYS A 129 -1.22 -6.84 21.50
N HIS A 130 -0.20 -6.29 20.86
CA HIS A 130 -0.39 -5.57 19.60
C HIS A 130 -0.74 -6.58 18.48
N LYS A 131 -1.83 -6.28 17.77
CA LYS A 131 -2.25 -7.06 16.60
C LYS A 131 -1.95 -6.25 15.35
N THR A 132 -1.09 -6.79 14.50
CA THR A 132 -0.87 -6.26 13.16
C THR A 132 -2.02 -6.66 12.23
N ASP A 133 -2.32 -5.81 11.26
CA ASP A 133 -3.24 -6.16 10.20
C ASP A 133 -2.58 -7.19 9.26
N SER A 134 -3.37 -8.04 8.64
CA SER A 134 -2.89 -8.92 7.57
C SER A 134 -2.77 -8.16 6.27
N GLU A 135 -1.75 -8.47 5.50
CA GLU A 135 -1.51 -7.91 4.17
C GLU A 135 -1.48 -9.03 3.13
N GLU A 136 -1.87 -8.72 1.91
CA GLU A 136 -1.86 -9.65 0.80
C GLU A 136 -0.50 -9.63 0.11
N MET A 137 0.04 -10.84 -0.13
CA MET A 137 1.33 -11.01 -0.78
C MET A 137 1.23 -12.05 -1.90
N GLU A 138 1.86 -11.75 -3.02
CA GLU A 138 2.01 -12.67 -4.14
C GLU A 138 3.50 -12.87 -4.44
N ILE A 139 3.92 -14.13 -4.58
CA ILE A 139 5.27 -14.52 -4.99
C ILE A 139 5.20 -15.48 -6.17
N THR A 140 5.93 -15.18 -7.23
CA THR A 140 5.98 -16.03 -8.42
C THR A 140 6.92 -17.22 -8.21
N GLN A 141 6.73 -18.29 -9.01
CA GLN A 141 7.63 -19.44 -9.01
C GLN A 141 9.06 -19.02 -9.40
N GLU A 142 9.22 -18.12 -10.37
CA GLU A 142 10.52 -17.59 -10.78
C GLU A 142 11.26 -16.93 -9.62
N THR A 143 10.58 -16.09 -8.85
CA THR A 143 11.16 -15.46 -7.64
C THR A 143 11.56 -16.50 -6.61
N CYS A 144 10.74 -17.52 -6.39
CA CYS A 144 11.08 -18.63 -5.50
C CYS A 144 12.35 -19.36 -5.95
N ASP A 145 12.50 -19.63 -7.24
CA ASP A 145 13.63 -20.35 -7.80
C ASP A 145 14.93 -19.53 -7.68
N ILE A 146 14.88 -18.22 -7.93
CA ILE A 146 16.01 -17.30 -7.73
C ILE A 146 16.45 -17.32 -6.27
N ILE A 147 15.53 -17.16 -5.33
CA ILE A 147 15.82 -17.12 -3.89
C ILE A 147 16.40 -18.47 -3.42
N ASN A 148 15.81 -19.60 -3.83
CA ASN A 148 16.25 -20.92 -3.44
C ASN A 148 17.65 -21.24 -4.01
N THR A 149 17.92 -20.81 -5.24
CA THR A 149 19.25 -20.94 -5.84
C THR A 149 20.29 -20.14 -5.06
N ALA A 150 19.99 -18.90 -4.73
CA ALA A 150 20.87 -18.05 -3.91
C ALA A 150 21.15 -18.69 -2.53
N LYS A 151 20.12 -19.25 -1.88
CA LYS A 151 20.28 -19.99 -0.62
C LYS A 151 21.17 -21.23 -0.76
N ALA A 152 20.95 -22.03 -1.81
CA ALA A 152 21.76 -23.22 -2.05
C ALA A 152 23.22 -22.89 -2.28
N GLN A 153 23.50 -21.78 -2.93
CA GLN A 153 24.84 -21.24 -3.18
C GLN A 153 25.44 -20.50 -1.97
N ARG A 154 24.68 -20.35 -0.87
CA ARG A 154 25.07 -19.59 0.33
C ARG A 154 25.33 -18.10 0.04
N ASN A 155 24.68 -17.55 -0.97
CA ASN A 155 24.74 -16.13 -1.28
C ASN A 155 23.94 -15.33 -0.24
N LYS A 156 24.27 -14.05 -0.09
CA LYS A 156 23.52 -13.13 0.76
C LYS A 156 22.21 -12.75 0.08
N ILE A 157 21.15 -12.70 0.86
CA ILE A 157 19.82 -12.27 0.44
C ILE A 157 19.44 -11.05 1.27
N PHE A 158 19.01 -9.99 0.61
CA PHE A 158 18.54 -8.76 1.23
C PHE A 158 17.07 -8.57 0.87
N ALA A 159 16.22 -8.45 1.88
CA ALA A 159 14.83 -8.04 1.70
C ALA A 159 14.75 -6.52 1.79
N VAL A 160 14.03 -5.90 0.86
CA VAL A 160 13.82 -4.45 0.80
C VAL A 160 12.34 -4.17 0.80
N GLY A 161 11.87 -3.50 1.84
CA GLY A 161 10.48 -3.19 2.11
C GLY A 161 10.28 -3.06 3.62
N THR A 162 9.07 -2.77 4.05
CA THR A 162 8.73 -2.54 5.48
C THR A 162 7.94 -3.69 6.10
N THR A 163 7.64 -4.72 5.37
CA THR A 163 6.84 -5.85 5.88
C THR A 163 7.64 -7.13 5.92
#